data_2d0fc42d8a9217a76fcb77ab46ce5152
#
_entry.id   2d0fc42d8a9217a76fcb77ab46ce5152
#
_cell.length_a   1.000
_cell.length_b   1.000
_cell.length_c   1.000
_cell.angle_alpha   90.00
_cell.angle_beta   90.00
_cell.angle_gamma   90.00
#
_symmetry.space_group_name_H-M   'P 1'
#
loop_
_entity.id
_entity.type
_entity.pdbx_description
1 polymer ?
#
loop_
_entity_poly.entity_id
_entity_poly.type
_entity_poly.pdbx_seq_one_letter_code
_entity_poly.pdbx_strand_id
1 'polypeptide(L)'
;MKFRLTFLKPQNIPVIAWITYDMGNTVFFTGVMGLLFPLWITKVMGGDDATLGFTLAIAMAVVFIISPVLGTISDQTGKRKSFLVVFTILFIASGLLIGTSDLEISIGLFALGVVAIHTADIFYNALLEDVSNSNNMGLIAGLGVGLGYLGAIVAVLISLMWMDTLGHLNVIRILSILMLILTLPLMMIAKDKPGGDPPEKSSIPALAYLSFHRIITAIKTLRTEATWTRFLVARFWYMWAINAAGAFVVLYGIETLRLTDQQVHIVMLLGIVTGIPSGVIWGKLVDTIGPLTILKTGVAGLLILLCVTALIPLLNLPSWIWGIIGILSGITVAGVYVAERPFVLSIAPRGRVGEYFS
;
A
#
# COMPACT_ATOMS: atom_id res chain seq x y z
N MET A 1 -11.50 25.61 18.12
CA MET A 1 -11.28 24.16 18.22
C MET A 1 -9.82 23.93 18.62
N LYS A 2 -9.52 23.69 19.91
CA LYS A 2 -8.14 23.52 20.40
C LYS A 2 -7.69 22.11 20.02
N PHE A 3 -6.94 21.99 18.94
CA PHE A 3 -6.15 20.80 18.62
C PHE A 3 -5.03 20.71 19.69
N ARG A 4 -5.36 20.22 20.87
CA ARG A 4 -4.34 19.91 21.88
C ARG A 4 -3.52 18.74 21.32
N LEU A 5 -2.22 18.91 21.35
CA LEU A 5 -1.18 17.87 21.12
C LEU A 5 -1.31 16.72 22.17
N THR A 6 -2.45 16.07 22.19
CA THR A 6 -2.71 14.85 22.95
C THR A 6 -2.07 13.62 22.32
N PHE A 7 -1.46 13.77 21.13
CA PHE A 7 -0.82 12.67 20.40
C PHE A 7 0.39 12.07 21.12
N LEU A 8 1.11 12.83 21.93
CA LEU A 8 2.33 12.34 22.61
C LEU A 8 2.07 11.67 23.98
N LYS A 9 0.84 11.29 24.28
CA LYS A 9 0.59 10.48 25.47
C LYS A 9 1.10 9.05 25.27
N PRO A 10 1.65 8.37 26.30
CA PRO A 10 2.17 7.00 26.20
C PRO A 10 1.19 6.00 25.56
N GLN A 11 -0.11 6.18 25.80
CA GLN A 11 -1.18 5.36 25.21
C GLN A 11 -1.30 5.46 23.70
N ASN A 12 -0.76 6.52 23.07
CA ASN A 12 -0.84 6.75 21.63
C ASN A 12 0.44 6.31 20.88
N ILE A 13 1.47 5.87 21.60
CA ILE A 13 2.72 5.43 21.00
C ILE A 13 2.51 4.31 19.96
N PRO A 14 1.68 3.26 20.20
CA PRO A 14 1.41 2.24 19.19
C PRO A 14 0.74 2.79 17.92
N VAL A 15 -0.17 3.77 18.07
CA VAL A 15 -0.84 4.42 16.94
C VAL A 15 0.17 5.21 16.11
N ILE A 16 1.04 5.99 16.76
CA ILE A 16 2.08 6.76 16.06
C ILE A 16 3.04 5.81 15.34
N ALA A 17 3.45 4.73 15.98
CA ALA A 17 4.32 3.73 15.39
C ALA A 17 3.69 3.05 14.16
N TRP A 18 2.39 2.78 14.22
CA TRP A 18 1.64 2.23 13.09
C TRP A 18 1.56 3.22 11.92
N ILE A 19 1.31 4.50 12.20
CA ILE A 19 1.24 5.56 11.19
C ILE A 19 2.62 5.81 10.56
N THR A 20 3.70 5.86 11.36
CA THR A 20 5.05 6.05 10.82
C THR A 20 5.53 4.87 9.98
N TYR A 21 5.04 3.67 10.27
CA TYR A 21 5.28 2.50 9.44
C TYR A 21 4.68 2.66 8.03
N ASP A 22 3.44 3.16 7.92
CA ASP A 22 2.77 3.43 6.63
C ASP A 22 3.54 4.48 5.82
N MET A 23 4.04 5.50 6.50
CA MET A 23 4.91 6.49 5.88
C MET A 23 6.20 5.86 5.32
N GLY A 24 6.83 4.95 6.08
CA GLY A 24 8.00 4.18 5.63
C GLY A 24 7.70 3.31 4.42
N ASN A 25 6.59 2.56 4.44
CA ASN A 25 6.14 1.77 3.30
C ASN A 25 6.01 2.63 2.05
N THR A 26 5.38 3.79 2.16
CA THR A 26 5.15 4.68 1.02
C THR A 26 6.47 5.27 0.47
N VAL A 27 7.47 5.50 1.33
CA VAL A 27 8.83 5.88 0.88
C VAL A 27 9.41 4.81 -0.07
N PHE A 28 9.26 3.52 0.27
CA PHE A 28 9.78 2.44 -0.57
C PHE A 28 8.95 2.27 -1.84
N PHE A 29 7.62 2.23 -1.73
CA PHE A 29 6.75 2.10 -2.90
C PHE A 29 6.95 3.22 -3.91
N THR A 30 7.00 4.47 -3.46
CA THR A 30 7.15 5.61 -4.37
C THR A 30 8.60 5.78 -4.82
N GLY A 31 9.54 5.74 -3.87
CA GLY A 31 10.93 6.07 -4.13
C GLY A 31 11.71 4.94 -4.79
N VAL A 32 11.66 3.74 -4.22
CA VAL A 32 12.46 2.63 -4.72
C VAL A 32 11.76 1.91 -5.87
N MET A 33 10.51 1.44 -5.63
CA MET A 33 9.79 0.66 -6.65
C MET A 33 9.26 1.50 -7.80
N GLY A 34 8.71 2.69 -7.52
CA GLY A 34 8.05 3.52 -8.51
C GLY A 34 8.97 4.45 -9.28
N LEU A 35 10.13 4.81 -8.73
CA LEU A 35 10.99 5.82 -9.34
C LEU A 35 12.42 5.35 -9.60
N LEU A 36 13.18 5.05 -8.54
CA LEU A 36 14.64 4.91 -8.67
C LEU A 36 15.08 3.61 -9.34
N PHE A 37 14.49 2.47 -8.97
CA PHE A 37 14.87 1.20 -9.56
C PHE A 37 14.48 1.12 -11.06
N PRO A 38 13.26 1.50 -11.47
CA PRO A 38 12.93 1.59 -12.89
C PRO A 38 13.87 2.48 -13.70
N LEU A 39 14.20 3.69 -13.19
CA LEU A 39 15.12 4.60 -13.84
C LEU A 39 16.55 4.03 -13.90
N TRP A 40 17.01 3.39 -12.85
CA TRP A 40 18.33 2.78 -12.80
C TRP A 40 18.47 1.64 -13.83
N ILE A 41 17.46 0.74 -13.89
CA ILE A 41 17.51 -0.39 -14.81
C ILE A 41 17.44 0.05 -16.28
N THR A 42 16.57 1.01 -16.62
CA THR A 42 16.34 1.42 -18.00
C THR A 42 17.38 2.42 -18.50
N LYS A 43 17.79 3.39 -17.69
CA LYS A 43 18.69 4.46 -18.13
C LYS A 43 20.17 4.20 -17.84
N VAL A 44 20.49 3.40 -16.81
CA VAL A 44 21.88 3.18 -16.39
C VAL A 44 22.38 1.81 -16.83
N MET A 45 21.56 0.77 -16.66
CA MET A 45 21.97 -0.61 -16.93
C MET A 45 21.60 -1.11 -18.33
N GLY A 46 20.86 -0.30 -19.11
CA GLY A 46 20.42 -0.67 -20.46
C GLY A 46 19.37 -1.78 -20.50
N GLY A 47 18.69 -2.04 -19.39
CA GLY A 47 17.54 -2.94 -19.34
C GLY A 47 16.31 -2.32 -20.01
N ASP A 48 15.32 -3.14 -20.29
CA ASP A 48 14.07 -2.73 -20.91
C ASP A 48 12.88 -2.76 -19.95
N ASP A 49 11.80 -2.11 -20.33
CA ASP A 49 10.55 -2.08 -19.57
C ASP A 49 9.93 -3.48 -19.42
N ALA A 50 10.19 -4.39 -20.38
CA ALA A 50 9.71 -5.76 -20.35
C ALA A 50 10.37 -6.53 -19.19
N THR A 51 11.68 -6.37 -19.00
CA THR A 51 12.41 -6.98 -17.87
C THR A 51 11.81 -6.54 -16.52
N LEU A 52 11.53 -5.25 -16.36
CA LEU A 52 10.87 -4.72 -15.15
C LEU A 52 9.46 -5.30 -14.99
N GLY A 53 8.67 -5.30 -16.06
CA GLY A 53 7.31 -5.83 -16.08
C GLY A 53 7.26 -7.32 -15.72
N PHE A 54 8.13 -8.14 -16.29
CA PHE A 54 8.23 -9.57 -15.96
C PHE A 54 8.68 -9.78 -14.50
N THR A 55 9.64 -9.00 -14.01
CA THR A 55 10.10 -9.07 -12.62
C THR A 55 8.96 -8.80 -11.65
N LEU A 56 8.19 -7.73 -11.87
CA LEU A 56 7.03 -7.40 -11.06
C LEU A 56 5.93 -8.47 -11.16
N ALA A 57 5.65 -8.98 -12.36
CA ALA A 57 4.64 -10.03 -12.56
C ALA A 57 5.00 -11.31 -11.81
N ILE A 58 6.25 -11.76 -11.87
CA ILE A 58 6.74 -12.94 -11.13
C ILE A 58 6.67 -12.68 -9.62
N ALA A 59 7.14 -11.53 -9.16
CA ALA A 59 7.08 -11.17 -7.75
C ALA A 59 5.64 -11.17 -7.22
N MET A 60 4.70 -10.57 -7.96
CA MET A 60 3.28 -10.56 -7.58
C MET A 60 2.62 -11.95 -7.65
N ALA A 61 3.03 -12.80 -8.57
CA ALA A 61 2.58 -14.20 -8.62
C ALA A 61 3.06 -14.97 -7.38
N VAL A 62 4.29 -14.74 -6.92
CA VAL A 62 4.81 -15.32 -5.67
C VAL A 62 4.00 -14.80 -4.48
N VAL A 63 3.77 -13.48 -4.39
CA VAL A 63 2.92 -12.87 -3.34
C VAL A 63 1.55 -13.53 -3.32
N PHE A 64 0.89 -13.66 -4.46
CA PHE A 64 -0.44 -14.28 -4.59
C PHE A 64 -0.48 -15.70 -4.02
N ILE A 65 0.58 -16.48 -4.21
CA ILE A 65 0.67 -17.86 -3.72
C ILE A 65 0.97 -17.92 -2.22
N ILE A 66 1.92 -17.10 -1.74
CA ILE A 66 2.40 -17.22 -0.35
C ILE A 66 1.53 -16.47 0.65
N SER A 67 0.88 -15.37 0.25
CA SER A 67 0.12 -14.49 1.13
C SER A 67 -0.97 -15.20 1.91
N PRO A 68 -1.87 -16.00 1.29
CA PRO A 68 -2.92 -16.69 2.02
C PRO A 68 -2.37 -17.72 3.02
N VAL A 69 -1.25 -18.35 2.68
CA VAL A 69 -0.59 -19.33 3.56
C VAL A 69 -0.04 -18.62 4.79
N LEU A 70 0.69 -17.54 4.59
CA LEU A 70 1.31 -16.77 5.67
C LEU A 70 0.28 -16.05 6.53
N GLY A 71 -0.79 -15.50 5.93
CA GLY A 71 -1.91 -14.92 6.64
C GLY A 71 -2.56 -15.92 7.60
N THR A 72 -2.85 -17.13 7.10
CA THR A 72 -3.42 -18.21 7.91
C THR A 72 -2.47 -18.67 9.03
N ILE A 73 -1.18 -18.85 8.73
CA ILE A 73 -0.18 -19.24 9.74
C ILE A 73 -0.07 -18.16 10.83
N SER A 74 -0.07 -16.90 10.43
CA SER A 74 0.04 -15.79 11.38
C SER A 74 -1.17 -15.72 12.32
N ASP A 75 -2.37 -15.96 11.81
CA ASP A 75 -3.59 -15.99 12.62
C ASP A 75 -3.60 -17.17 13.59
N GLN A 76 -3.16 -18.36 13.16
CA GLN A 76 -3.07 -19.54 14.01
C GLN A 76 -2.01 -19.44 15.11
N THR A 77 -0.86 -18.86 14.76
CA THR A 77 0.27 -18.75 15.71
C THR A 77 0.22 -17.49 16.56
N GLY A 78 -0.57 -16.49 16.16
CA GLY A 78 -0.61 -15.15 16.79
C GLY A 78 0.65 -14.32 16.54
N LYS A 79 1.59 -14.78 15.67
CA LYS A 79 2.92 -14.18 15.45
C LYS A 79 2.92 -13.10 14.37
N ARG A 80 1.90 -12.22 14.35
CA ARG A 80 1.78 -11.14 13.34
C ARG A 80 2.99 -10.21 13.34
N LYS A 81 3.46 -9.80 14.53
CA LYS A 81 4.67 -8.97 14.68
C LYS A 81 5.90 -9.67 14.12
N SER A 82 6.12 -10.93 14.48
CA SER A 82 7.31 -11.67 14.08
C SER A 82 7.40 -11.76 12.55
N PHE A 83 6.30 -12.03 11.86
CA PHE A 83 6.24 -12.01 10.40
C PHE A 83 6.47 -10.60 9.83
N LEU A 84 5.82 -9.57 10.39
CA LEU A 84 6.05 -8.18 10.00
C LEU A 84 7.53 -7.83 10.04
N VAL A 85 8.21 -8.12 11.15
CA VAL A 85 9.63 -7.80 11.35
C VAL A 85 10.51 -8.51 10.31
N VAL A 86 10.29 -9.81 10.09
CA VAL A 86 11.09 -10.59 9.13
C VAL A 86 10.96 -10.01 7.72
N PHE A 87 9.73 -9.78 7.25
CA PHE A 87 9.52 -9.28 5.90
C PHE A 87 9.94 -7.82 5.76
N THR A 88 9.80 -7.00 6.81
CA THR A 88 10.33 -5.62 6.82
C THR A 88 11.84 -5.60 6.69
N ILE A 89 12.56 -6.45 7.44
CA ILE A 89 14.03 -6.55 7.32
C ILE A 89 14.42 -7.04 5.92
N LEU A 90 13.71 -8.01 5.35
CA LEU A 90 14.00 -8.53 4.02
C LEU A 90 13.90 -7.45 2.94
N PHE A 91 12.85 -6.62 2.92
CA PHE A 91 12.75 -5.61 1.88
C PHE A 91 13.73 -4.44 2.10
N ILE A 92 14.03 -4.05 3.35
CA ILE A 92 15.07 -3.06 3.64
C ILE A 92 16.44 -3.58 3.21
N ALA A 93 16.78 -4.80 3.55
CA ALA A 93 18.03 -5.43 3.15
C ALA A 93 18.16 -5.54 1.62
N SER A 94 17.07 -5.90 0.95
CA SER A 94 17.01 -5.91 -0.53
C SER A 94 17.37 -4.55 -1.10
N GLY A 95 16.75 -3.47 -0.62
CA GLY A 95 17.05 -2.11 -1.07
C GLY A 95 18.49 -1.67 -0.81
N LEU A 96 19.09 -2.06 0.32
CA LEU A 96 20.48 -1.77 0.66
C LEU A 96 21.48 -2.54 -0.23
N LEU A 97 21.14 -3.75 -0.65
CA LEU A 97 21.99 -4.64 -1.42
C LEU A 97 21.84 -4.50 -2.93
N ILE A 98 20.80 -3.84 -3.46
CA ILE A 98 20.66 -3.55 -4.90
C ILE A 98 21.93 -2.84 -5.39
N GLY A 99 22.47 -3.33 -6.52
CA GLY A 99 23.67 -2.76 -7.16
C GLY A 99 25.01 -3.07 -6.47
N THR A 100 25.04 -3.99 -5.51
CA THR A 100 26.30 -4.50 -4.95
C THR A 100 26.89 -5.64 -5.77
N SER A 101 26.13 -6.17 -6.73
CA SER A 101 26.48 -7.29 -7.60
C SER A 101 25.93 -7.05 -9.00
N ASP A 102 25.94 -8.06 -9.84
CA ASP A 102 25.48 -8.01 -11.22
C ASP A 102 24.01 -7.59 -11.35
N LEU A 103 23.62 -7.22 -12.58
CA LEU A 103 22.25 -6.79 -12.89
C LEU A 103 21.21 -7.86 -12.53
N GLU A 104 21.48 -9.12 -12.83
CA GLU A 104 20.56 -10.23 -12.56
C GLU A 104 20.29 -10.41 -11.07
N ILE A 105 21.34 -10.32 -10.25
CA ILE A 105 21.22 -10.38 -8.78
C ILE A 105 20.44 -9.16 -8.27
N SER A 106 20.69 -7.99 -8.82
CA SER A 106 19.95 -6.76 -8.45
C SER A 106 18.47 -6.85 -8.79
N ILE A 107 18.11 -7.44 -9.94
CA ILE A 107 16.74 -7.74 -10.33
C ILE A 107 16.11 -8.74 -9.34
N GLY A 108 16.84 -9.79 -8.98
CA GLY A 108 16.39 -10.76 -7.97
C GLY A 108 16.18 -10.14 -6.60
N LEU A 109 17.08 -9.26 -6.15
CA LEU A 109 16.94 -8.51 -4.90
C LEU A 109 15.72 -7.57 -4.95
N PHE A 110 15.50 -6.89 -6.06
CA PHE A 110 14.32 -6.06 -6.23
C PHE A 110 13.04 -6.89 -6.16
N ALA A 111 12.97 -8.02 -6.88
CA ALA A 111 11.83 -8.94 -6.81
C ALA A 111 11.58 -9.43 -5.38
N LEU A 112 12.65 -9.79 -4.64
CA LEU A 112 12.57 -10.16 -3.22
C LEU A 112 12.01 -9.02 -2.37
N GLY A 113 12.48 -7.79 -2.60
CA GLY A 113 11.97 -6.59 -1.92
C GLY A 113 10.49 -6.37 -2.18
N VAL A 114 10.04 -6.54 -3.43
CA VAL A 114 8.61 -6.45 -3.81
C VAL A 114 7.79 -7.52 -3.09
N VAL A 115 8.22 -8.77 -3.12
CA VAL A 115 7.54 -9.87 -2.40
C VAL A 115 7.48 -9.57 -0.91
N ALA A 116 8.59 -9.12 -0.34
CA ALA A 116 8.69 -8.89 1.09
C ALA A 116 7.78 -7.73 1.56
N ILE A 117 7.75 -6.60 0.85
CA ILE A 117 6.92 -5.47 1.26
C ILE A 117 5.42 -5.79 1.15
N HIS A 118 4.97 -6.42 0.06
CA HIS A 118 3.57 -6.80 -0.08
C HIS A 118 3.15 -7.85 0.97
N THR A 119 4.07 -8.75 1.34
CA THR A 119 3.81 -9.71 2.40
C THR A 119 3.77 -9.03 3.79
N ALA A 120 4.67 -8.08 4.05
CA ALA A 120 4.65 -7.29 5.28
C ALA A 120 3.34 -6.50 5.44
N ASP A 121 2.78 -5.99 4.34
CA ASP A 121 1.53 -5.24 4.34
C ASP A 121 0.33 -6.04 4.89
N ILE A 122 0.31 -7.35 4.70
CA ILE A 122 -0.75 -8.22 5.26
C ILE A 122 -0.77 -8.10 6.79
N PHE A 123 0.40 -8.23 7.40
CA PHE A 123 0.54 -8.18 8.85
C PHE A 123 0.39 -6.74 9.38
N TYR A 124 0.90 -5.76 8.66
CA TYR A 124 0.73 -4.35 8.96
C TYR A 124 -0.75 -3.96 9.00
N ASN A 125 -1.52 -4.34 7.98
CA ASN A 125 -2.96 -4.06 7.91
C ASN A 125 -3.73 -4.78 9.03
N ALA A 126 -3.36 -6.02 9.35
CA ALA A 126 -3.97 -6.78 10.43
C ALA A 126 -3.71 -6.16 11.81
N LEU A 127 -2.55 -5.48 12.02
CA LEU A 127 -2.22 -4.78 13.27
C LEU A 127 -3.07 -3.52 13.51
N LEU A 128 -3.83 -3.03 12.54
CA LEU A 128 -4.77 -1.92 12.75
C LEU A 128 -5.79 -2.26 13.84
N GLU A 129 -6.24 -3.52 13.92
CA GLU A 129 -7.12 -4.01 15.01
C GLU A 129 -6.49 -3.85 16.40
N ASP A 130 -5.15 -3.93 16.48
CA ASP A 130 -4.41 -3.90 17.74
C ASP A 130 -4.14 -2.48 18.25
N VAL A 131 -4.07 -1.50 17.34
CA VAL A 131 -3.77 -0.11 17.67
C VAL A 131 -5.00 0.80 17.66
N SER A 132 -6.18 0.27 17.28
CA SER A 132 -7.44 1.01 17.16
C SER A 132 -8.57 0.37 17.97
N ASN A 133 -9.69 1.05 17.98
CA ASN A 133 -10.96 0.52 18.50
C ASN A 133 -12.10 0.92 17.54
N SER A 134 -13.31 0.41 17.79
CA SER A 134 -14.47 0.65 16.92
C SER A 134 -14.81 2.14 16.69
N ASN A 135 -14.36 3.04 17.57
CA ASN A 135 -14.70 4.47 17.51
C ASN A 135 -13.62 5.33 16.82
N ASN A 136 -12.42 4.78 16.56
CA ASN A 136 -11.31 5.55 16.00
C ASN A 136 -10.53 4.82 14.89
N MET A 137 -10.99 3.66 14.48
CA MET A 137 -10.31 2.83 13.48
C MET A 137 -10.19 3.55 12.13
N GLY A 138 -11.26 4.21 11.70
CA GLY A 138 -11.27 5.01 10.48
C GLY A 138 -10.31 6.19 10.58
N LEU A 139 -10.30 6.92 11.70
CA LEU A 139 -9.39 8.04 11.90
C LEU A 139 -7.93 7.60 11.86
N ILE A 140 -7.58 6.47 12.51
CA ILE A 140 -6.21 5.95 12.52
C ILE A 140 -5.80 5.49 11.11
N ALA A 141 -6.67 4.76 10.40
CA ALA A 141 -6.44 4.39 9.01
C ALA A 141 -6.26 5.62 8.11
N GLY A 142 -7.09 6.64 8.30
CA GLY A 142 -7.02 7.91 7.58
C GLY A 142 -5.73 8.70 7.85
N LEU A 143 -5.25 8.69 9.09
CA LEU A 143 -3.95 9.28 9.44
C LEU A 143 -2.79 8.49 8.79
N GLY A 144 -2.86 7.17 8.74
CA GLY A 144 -1.88 6.34 8.03
C GLY A 144 -1.79 6.74 6.57
N VAL A 145 -2.91 6.69 5.84
CA VAL A 145 -2.96 7.08 4.42
C VAL A 145 -2.51 8.52 4.19
N GLY A 146 -3.03 9.47 4.99
CA GLY A 146 -2.67 10.89 4.85
C GLY A 146 -1.19 11.16 5.09
N LEU A 147 -0.60 10.61 6.15
CA LEU A 147 0.84 10.75 6.42
C LEU A 147 1.69 9.86 5.50
N GLY A 148 1.14 8.78 4.97
CA GLY A 148 1.76 8.00 3.90
C GLY A 148 2.07 8.88 2.68
N TYR A 149 1.17 9.75 2.26
CA TYR A 149 1.43 10.71 1.17
C TYR A 149 2.62 11.65 1.48
N LEU A 150 2.86 12.03 2.75
CA LEU A 150 4.09 12.75 3.11
C LEU A 150 5.33 11.90 2.87
N GLY A 151 5.27 10.59 3.11
CA GLY A 151 6.35 9.66 2.77
C GLY A 151 6.68 9.68 1.27
N ALA A 152 5.65 9.69 0.41
CA ALA A 152 5.83 9.83 -1.04
C ALA A 152 6.53 11.15 -1.41
N ILE A 153 6.07 12.26 -0.84
CA ILE A 153 6.69 13.58 -1.08
C ILE A 153 8.16 13.57 -0.67
N VAL A 154 8.46 13.06 0.53
CA VAL A 154 9.84 12.97 1.05
C VAL A 154 10.71 12.11 0.13
N ALA A 155 10.21 10.96 -0.32
CA ALA A 155 10.94 10.08 -1.25
C ALA A 155 11.28 10.78 -2.57
N VAL A 156 10.30 11.47 -3.15
CA VAL A 156 10.49 12.23 -4.41
C VAL A 156 11.48 13.39 -4.21
N LEU A 157 11.34 14.16 -3.13
CA LEU A 157 12.25 15.28 -2.83
C LEU A 157 13.70 14.80 -2.63
N ILE A 158 13.90 13.73 -1.87
CA ILE A 158 15.23 13.14 -1.67
C ILE A 158 15.80 12.68 -3.02
N SER A 159 14.99 12.04 -3.86
CA SER A 159 15.41 11.60 -5.18
C SER A 159 15.81 12.78 -6.08
N LEU A 160 14.98 13.83 -6.15
CA LEU A 160 15.29 15.02 -6.96
C LEU A 160 16.53 15.78 -6.49
N MET A 161 16.76 15.86 -5.17
CA MET A 161 17.90 16.60 -4.62
C MET A 161 19.23 15.87 -4.82
N TRP A 162 19.24 14.54 -4.77
CA TRP A 162 20.49 13.80 -4.64
C TRP A 162 20.75 12.77 -5.75
N MET A 163 19.79 12.50 -6.64
CA MET A 163 19.96 11.52 -7.70
C MET A 163 21.10 11.87 -8.66
N ASP A 164 21.23 13.15 -9.05
CA ASP A 164 22.27 13.61 -9.97
C ASP A 164 23.67 13.64 -9.34
N THR A 165 23.74 13.83 -8.02
CA THR A 165 25.03 13.96 -7.30
C THR A 165 25.51 12.63 -6.74
N LEU A 166 24.63 11.81 -6.19
CA LEU A 166 24.98 10.55 -5.52
C LEU A 166 24.69 9.31 -6.38
N GLY A 167 23.89 9.47 -7.45
CA GLY A 167 23.44 8.37 -8.29
C GLY A 167 22.29 7.56 -7.68
N HIS A 168 21.57 6.84 -8.53
CA HIS A 168 20.35 6.09 -8.18
C HIS A 168 20.54 5.12 -7.01
N LEU A 169 21.61 4.34 -7.00
CA LEU A 169 21.87 3.31 -6.00
C LEU A 169 22.08 3.88 -4.59
N ASN A 170 22.82 4.97 -4.47
CA ASN A 170 23.05 5.59 -3.16
C ASN A 170 21.76 6.24 -2.62
N VAL A 171 20.94 6.79 -3.50
CA VAL A 171 19.62 7.31 -3.10
C VAL A 171 18.68 6.18 -2.68
N ILE A 172 18.68 5.03 -3.36
CA ILE A 172 17.96 3.82 -2.92
C ILE A 172 18.39 3.41 -1.51
N ARG A 173 19.70 3.41 -1.20
CA ARG A 173 20.21 3.11 0.14
C ARG A 173 19.75 4.13 1.19
N ILE A 174 19.78 5.41 0.86
CA ILE A 174 19.27 6.48 1.74
C ILE A 174 17.78 6.27 2.06
N LEU A 175 16.97 5.99 1.05
CA LEU A 175 15.54 5.72 1.25
C LEU A 175 15.31 4.44 2.06
N SER A 176 16.11 3.40 1.86
CA SER A 176 16.04 2.16 2.64
C SER A 176 16.40 2.38 4.11
N ILE A 177 17.38 3.24 4.40
CA ILE A 177 17.73 3.65 5.78
C ILE A 177 16.61 4.50 6.40
N LEU A 178 16.07 5.46 5.65
CA LEU A 178 14.94 6.28 6.10
C LEU A 178 13.74 5.39 6.44
N MET A 179 13.45 4.41 5.60
CA MET A 179 12.40 3.44 5.84
C MET A 179 12.65 2.63 7.11
N LEU A 180 13.90 2.17 7.35
CA LEU A 180 14.25 1.50 8.60
C LEU A 180 13.92 2.37 9.82
N ILE A 181 14.30 3.64 9.79
CA ILE A 181 14.03 4.60 10.88
C ILE A 181 12.52 4.74 11.13
N LEU A 182 11.72 4.86 10.05
CA LEU A 182 10.26 5.04 10.15
C LEU A 182 9.51 3.78 10.59
N THR A 183 10.01 2.60 10.21
CA THR A 183 9.35 1.31 10.55
C THR A 183 9.80 0.74 11.89
N LEU A 184 11.00 1.10 12.36
CA LEU A 184 11.58 0.61 13.61
C LEU A 184 10.67 0.75 14.83
N PRO A 185 9.96 1.87 15.06
CA PRO A 185 9.06 1.99 16.22
C PRO A 185 8.00 0.90 16.28
N LEU A 186 7.34 0.59 15.16
CA LEU A 186 6.33 -0.46 15.14
C LEU A 186 6.93 -1.85 15.35
N MET A 187 8.09 -2.12 14.74
CA MET A 187 8.81 -3.37 14.91
C MET A 187 9.20 -3.62 16.39
N MET A 188 9.49 -2.59 17.15
CA MET A 188 9.84 -2.69 18.57
C MET A 188 8.60 -2.80 19.47
N ILE A 189 7.56 -2.01 19.22
CA ILE A 189 6.42 -1.82 20.12
C ILE A 189 5.32 -2.87 19.89
N ALA A 190 5.09 -3.29 18.66
CA ALA A 190 4.09 -4.33 18.36
C ALA A 190 4.39 -5.60 19.17
N LYS A 191 3.35 -6.32 19.54
CA LYS A 191 3.46 -7.56 20.32
C LYS A 191 2.75 -8.69 19.58
N ASP A 192 3.34 -9.87 19.60
CA ASP A 192 2.63 -11.07 19.22
C ASP A 192 1.56 -11.37 20.27
N LYS A 193 0.39 -11.81 19.83
CA LYS A 193 -0.69 -12.25 20.71
C LYS A 193 -0.62 -13.77 20.86
N PRO A 194 -1.13 -14.33 21.97
CA PRO A 194 -1.35 -15.77 22.00
C PRO A 194 -2.24 -16.16 20.82
N GLY A 195 -1.74 -17.03 19.97
CA GLY A 195 -2.54 -17.62 18.90
C GLY A 195 -3.71 -18.45 19.47
N GLY A 196 -4.71 -18.77 18.67
CA GLY A 196 -5.61 -19.87 18.98
C GLY A 196 -4.79 -21.15 19.16
N ASP A 197 -5.36 -22.15 19.86
CA ASP A 197 -4.65 -23.42 20.13
C ASP A 197 -3.91 -23.89 18.87
N PRO A 198 -2.56 -23.92 18.89
CA PRO A 198 -1.82 -24.44 17.76
C PRO A 198 -2.26 -25.90 17.58
N PRO A 199 -2.58 -26.34 16.36
CA PRO A 199 -2.82 -27.75 16.13
C PRO A 199 -1.59 -28.50 16.63
N GLU A 200 -1.81 -29.46 17.54
CA GLU A 200 -0.75 -30.24 18.19
C GLU A 200 0.32 -30.62 17.16
N LYS A 201 1.54 -30.08 17.33
CA LYS A 201 2.77 -30.45 16.57
C LYS A 201 2.65 -30.48 15.04
N SER A 202 1.94 -29.54 14.42
CA SER A 202 1.90 -29.48 12.96
C SER A 202 3.24 -28.95 12.42
N SER A 203 3.92 -29.75 11.63
CA SER A 203 5.11 -29.30 10.88
C SER A 203 4.73 -28.19 9.89
N ILE A 204 5.67 -27.31 9.54
CA ILE A 204 5.45 -26.23 8.54
C ILE A 204 4.80 -26.74 7.25
N PRO A 205 5.18 -27.92 6.68
CA PRO A 205 4.49 -28.51 5.53
C PRO A 205 3.03 -28.86 5.79
N ALA A 206 2.69 -29.35 6.99
CA ALA A 206 1.31 -29.67 7.35
C ALA A 206 0.46 -28.39 7.50
N LEU A 207 1.03 -27.31 8.06
CA LEU A 207 0.38 -26.00 8.12
C LEU A 207 0.15 -25.41 6.72
N ALA A 208 1.12 -25.52 5.83
CA ALA A 208 0.99 -25.09 4.43
C ALA A 208 -0.11 -25.90 3.70
N TYR A 209 -0.15 -27.21 3.86
CA TYR A 209 -1.20 -28.07 3.30
C TYR A 209 -2.59 -27.71 3.84
N LEU A 210 -2.72 -27.51 5.15
CA LEU A 210 -3.97 -27.08 5.79
C LEU A 210 -4.41 -25.69 5.29
N SER A 211 -3.47 -24.75 5.10
CA SER A 211 -3.75 -23.43 4.56
C SER A 211 -4.23 -23.52 3.11
N PHE A 212 -3.57 -24.29 2.27
CA PHE A 212 -4.01 -24.54 0.89
C PHE A 212 -5.40 -25.19 0.85
N HIS A 213 -5.65 -26.18 1.69
CA HIS A 213 -6.97 -26.83 1.78
C HIS A 213 -8.05 -25.85 2.27
N ARG A 214 -7.72 -24.95 3.20
CA ARG A 214 -8.61 -23.88 3.65
C ARG A 214 -8.91 -22.88 2.53
N ILE A 215 -7.92 -22.49 1.72
CA ILE A 215 -8.12 -21.63 0.55
C ILE A 215 -9.10 -22.29 -0.44
N ILE A 216 -8.88 -23.57 -0.78
CA ILE A 216 -9.79 -24.33 -1.65
C ILE A 216 -11.19 -24.43 -1.03
N THR A 217 -11.26 -24.63 0.27
CA THR A 217 -12.54 -24.67 0.99
C THR A 217 -13.17 -23.27 1.06
N ALA A 218 -12.38 -22.22 1.29
CA ALA A 218 -12.84 -20.83 1.24
C ALA A 218 -13.37 -20.47 -0.16
N ILE A 219 -12.69 -20.88 -1.23
CA ILE A 219 -13.19 -20.72 -2.61
C ILE A 219 -14.54 -21.45 -2.80
N LYS A 220 -14.72 -22.63 -2.22
CA LYS A 220 -16.00 -23.33 -2.22
C LYS A 220 -17.06 -22.65 -1.36
N THR A 221 -16.67 -22.05 -0.23
CA THR A 221 -17.56 -21.29 0.67
C THR A 221 -17.78 -19.84 0.22
N LEU A 222 -17.04 -19.31 -0.79
CA LEU A 222 -17.34 -18.03 -1.43
C LEU A 222 -18.80 -17.94 -1.89
N ARG A 223 -19.44 -19.08 -2.21
CA ARG A 223 -20.87 -19.13 -2.54
C ARG A 223 -21.78 -18.87 -1.35
N THR A 224 -21.31 -19.09 -0.13
CA THR A 224 -22.10 -18.93 1.10
C THR A 224 -21.87 -17.60 1.80
N GLU A 225 -20.68 -16.97 1.63
CA GLU A 225 -20.35 -15.65 2.16
C GLU A 225 -20.51 -14.53 1.09
N ALA A 226 -21.74 -14.29 0.70
CA ALA A 226 -22.06 -13.38 -0.40
C ALA A 226 -21.42 -11.96 -0.25
N THR A 227 -21.28 -11.45 0.98
CA THR A 227 -20.70 -10.12 1.25
C THR A 227 -19.21 -10.09 0.93
N TRP A 228 -18.46 -11.10 1.36
CA TRP A 228 -17.03 -11.21 1.10
C TRP A 228 -16.74 -11.39 -0.39
N THR A 229 -17.47 -12.28 -1.05
CA THR A 229 -17.31 -12.51 -2.49
C THR A 229 -17.58 -11.25 -3.31
N ARG A 230 -18.68 -10.52 -3.00
CA ARG A 230 -18.99 -9.26 -3.68
C ARG A 230 -17.91 -8.21 -3.46
N PHE A 231 -17.35 -8.16 -2.25
CA PHE A 231 -16.24 -7.26 -1.94
C PHE A 231 -14.98 -7.61 -2.75
N LEU A 232 -14.58 -8.88 -2.79
CA LEU A 232 -13.39 -9.31 -3.55
C LEU A 232 -13.52 -9.00 -5.05
N VAL A 233 -14.69 -9.28 -5.63
CA VAL A 233 -14.95 -8.95 -7.05
C VAL A 233 -14.90 -7.43 -7.27
N ALA A 234 -15.54 -6.65 -6.41
CA ALA A 234 -15.50 -5.20 -6.49
C ALA A 234 -14.08 -4.67 -6.30
N ARG A 235 -13.33 -5.20 -5.31
CA ARG A 235 -11.95 -4.85 -5.01
C ARG A 235 -11.04 -5.10 -6.21
N PHE A 236 -11.17 -6.25 -6.86
CA PHE A 236 -10.42 -6.55 -8.08
C PHE A 236 -10.60 -5.44 -9.12
N TRP A 237 -11.83 -5.04 -9.42
CA TRP A 237 -12.11 -4.04 -10.45
C TRP A 237 -11.65 -2.64 -10.08
N TYR A 238 -11.96 -2.15 -8.85
CA TYR A 238 -11.57 -0.79 -8.51
C TYR A 238 -10.07 -0.64 -8.26
N MET A 239 -9.39 -1.66 -7.71
CA MET A 239 -7.93 -1.64 -7.58
C MET A 239 -7.25 -1.69 -8.95
N TRP A 240 -7.79 -2.48 -9.87
CA TRP A 240 -7.29 -2.51 -11.23
C TRP A 240 -7.44 -1.15 -11.92
N ALA A 241 -8.59 -0.49 -11.75
CA ALA A 241 -8.83 0.86 -12.27
C ALA A 241 -7.87 1.90 -11.66
N ILE A 242 -7.63 1.88 -10.34
CA ILE A 242 -6.70 2.79 -9.67
C ILE A 242 -5.27 2.58 -10.18
N ASN A 243 -4.81 1.34 -10.26
CA ASN A 243 -3.45 1.03 -10.72
C ASN A 243 -3.26 1.38 -12.19
N ALA A 244 -4.23 1.06 -13.05
CA ALA A 244 -4.18 1.43 -14.47
C ALA A 244 -4.18 2.95 -14.64
N ALA A 245 -5.06 3.68 -13.94
CA ALA A 245 -5.06 5.14 -13.99
C ALA A 245 -3.71 5.72 -13.54
N GLY A 246 -3.14 5.20 -12.44
CA GLY A 246 -1.83 5.62 -11.95
C GLY A 246 -0.69 5.38 -12.95
N ALA A 247 -0.70 4.24 -13.63
CA ALA A 247 0.32 3.90 -14.65
C ALA A 247 0.23 4.76 -15.91
N PHE A 248 -1.00 5.12 -16.33
CA PHE A 248 -1.21 5.81 -17.61
C PHE A 248 -1.47 7.31 -17.48
N VAL A 249 -1.60 7.88 -16.28
CA VAL A 249 -1.96 9.30 -16.08
C VAL A 249 -1.00 10.26 -16.79
N VAL A 250 0.29 9.99 -16.73
CA VAL A 250 1.34 10.84 -17.37
C VAL A 250 1.21 10.76 -18.88
N LEU A 251 1.18 9.56 -19.42
CA LEU A 251 1.09 9.32 -20.87
C LEU A 251 -0.19 9.93 -21.44
N TYR A 252 -1.32 9.73 -20.78
CA TYR A 252 -2.61 10.31 -21.17
C TYR A 252 -2.57 11.84 -21.16
N GLY A 253 -1.97 12.45 -20.15
CA GLY A 253 -1.81 13.91 -20.05
C GLY A 253 -0.99 14.47 -21.19
N ILE A 254 0.14 13.84 -21.53
CA ILE A 254 1.05 14.33 -22.58
C ILE A 254 0.50 14.03 -23.98
N GLU A 255 0.15 12.77 -24.25
CA GLU A 255 -0.17 12.37 -25.62
C GLU A 255 -1.62 12.72 -26.02
N THR A 256 -2.57 12.56 -25.11
CA THR A 256 -3.99 12.78 -25.41
C THR A 256 -4.41 14.23 -25.18
N LEU A 257 -4.02 14.79 -24.04
CA LEU A 257 -4.45 16.15 -23.65
C LEU A 257 -3.44 17.24 -24.05
N ARG A 258 -2.30 16.85 -24.62
CA ARG A 258 -1.24 17.78 -25.07
C ARG A 258 -0.73 18.72 -23.97
N LEU A 259 -0.74 18.26 -22.74
CA LEU A 259 -0.19 18.99 -21.60
C LEU A 259 1.34 18.95 -21.65
N THR A 260 1.96 19.99 -21.11
CA THR A 260 3.41 19.99 -20.89
C THR A 260 3.76 19.10 -19.69
N ASP A 261 5.00 18.60 -19.64
CA ASP A 261 5.49 17.81 -18.50
C ASP A 261 5.26 18.51 -17.17
N GLN A 262 5.50 19.83 -17.13
CA GLN A 262 5.28 20.65 -15.94
C GLN A 262 3.81 20.63 -15.49
N GLN A 263 2.86 20.76 -16.41
CA GLN A 263 1.43 20.70 -16.11
C GLN A 263 1.02 19.34 -15.55
N VAL A 264 1.51 18.25 -16.12
CA VAL A 264 1.25 16.89 -15.62
C VAL A 264 1.80 16.73 -14.21
N HIS A 265 3.03 17.17 -13.95
CA HIS A 265 3.61 17.11 -12.59
C HIS A 265 2.81 17.93 -11.57
N ILE A 266 2.32 19.13 -11.94
CA ILE A 266 1.45 19.93 -11.08
C ILE A 266 0.17 19.17 -10.74
N VAL A 267 -0.48 18.53 -11.71
CA VAL A 267 -1.71 17.75 -11.49
C VAL A 267 -1.47 16.57 -10.53
N MET A 268 -0.38 15.84 -10.72
CA MET A 268 0.01 14.76 -9.82
C MET A 268 0.27 15.28 -8.40
N LEU A 269 0.99 16.38 -8.27
CA LEU A 269 1.27 17.02 -6.98
C LEU A 269 -0.02 17.47 -6.28
N LEU A 270 -0.97 18.06 -7.02
CA LEU A 270 -2.28 18.42 -6.49
C LEU A 270 -3.02 17.21 -5.92
N GLY A 271 -2.98 16.06 -6.60
CA GLY A 271 -3.55 14.80 -6.11
C GLY A 271 -2.92 14.35 -4.79
N ILE A 272 -1.59 14.36 -4.71
CA ILE A 272 -0.87 13.97 -3.47
C ILE A 272 -1.20 14.94 -2.33
N VAL A 273 -1.09 16.24 -2.56
CA VAL A 273 -1.31 17.27 -1.53
C VAL A 273 -2.75 17.25 -1.00
N THR A 274 -3.74 17.04 -1.86
CA THR A 274 -5.14 16.95 -1.44
C THR A 274 -5.47 15.61 -0.77
N GLY A 275 -4.76 14.54 -1.11
CA GLY A 275 -4.86 13.24 -0.44
C GLY A 275 -4.55 13.31 1.06
N ILE A 276 -3.61 14.17 1.47
CA ILE A 276 -3.20 14.30 2.88
C ILE A 276 -4.38 14.70 3.79
N PRO A 277 -5.02 15.87 3.63
CA PRO A 277 -6.16 16.24 4.46
C PRO A 277 -7.37 15.33 4.24
N SER A 278 -7.54 14.82 3.03
CA SER A 278 -8.65 13.91 2.68
C SER A 278 -8.58 12.62 3.47
N GLY A 279 -7.39 12.06 3.71
CA GLY A 279 -7.22 10.88 4.55
C GLY A 279 -7.84 11.09 5.95
N VAL A 280 -7.57 12.21 6.60
CA VAL A 280 -8.11 12.54 7.92
C VAL A 280 -9.63 12.74 7.88
N ILE A 281 -10.14 13.44 6.85
CA ILE A 281 -11.57 13.71 6.68
C ILE A 281 -12.34 12.40 6.47
N TRP A 282 -11.88 11.58 5.52
CA TRP A 282 -12.49 10.28 5.25
C TRP A 282 -12.40 9.34 6.45
N GLY A 283 -11.29 9.36 7.20
CA GLY A 283 -11.14 8.58 8.40
C GLY A 283 -12.22 8.88 9.44
N LYS A 284 -12.49 10.17 9.70
CA LYS A 284 -13.59 10.58 10.59
C LYS A 284 -14.96 10.17 10.05
N LEU A 285 -15.16 10.27 8.75
CA LEU A 285 -16.41 9.86 8.12
C LEU A 285 -16.60 8.34 8.20
N VAL A 286 -15.54 7.55 8.07
CA VAL A 286 -15.57 6.09 8.29
C VAL A 286 -16.05 5.76 9.70
N ASP A 287 -15.56 6.47 10.72
CA ASP A 287 -15.97 6.24 12.11
C ASP A 287 -17.43 6.66 12.40
N THR A 288 -18.00 7.60 11.62
CA THR A 288 -19.35 8.14 11.85
C THR A 288 -20.42 7.52 10.96
N ILE A 289 -20.12 7.28 9.69
CA ILE A 289 -21.09 6.81 8.66
C ILE A 289 -20.87 5.32 8.34
N GLY A 290 -19.71 4.79 8.69
CA GLY A 290 -19.32 3.41 8.44
C GLY A 290 -18.46 3.21 7.18
N PRO A 291 -17.58 2.18 7.22
CA PRO A 291 -16.57 1.99 6.18
C PRO A 291 -17.15 1.60 4.82
N LEU A 292 -18.21 0.80 4.78
CA LEU A 292 -18.84 0.38 3.51
C LEU A 292 -19.43 1.57 2.74
N THR A 293 -20.06 2.52 3.44
CA THR A 293 -20.63 3.72 2.81
C THR A 293 -19.54 4.56 2.18
N ILE A 294 -18.45 4.80 2.92
CA ILE A 294 -17.31 5.59 2.43
C ILE A 294 -16.60 4.88 1.27
N LEU A 295 -16.41 3.57 1.35
CA LEU A 295 -15.82 2.78 0.26
C LEU A 295 -16.66 2.92 -1.03
N LYS A 296 -17.98 2.76 -0.93
CA LYS A 296 -18.89 2.94 -2.07
C LYS A 296 -18.82 4.37 -2.64
N THR A 297 -18.76 5.38 -1.78
CA THR A 297 -18.66 6.78 -2.20
C THR A 297 -17.34 7.04 -2.92
N GLY A 298 -16.22 6.53 -2.39
CA GLY A 298 -14.90 6.64 -3.03
C GLY A 298 -14.85 5.94 -4.40
N VAL A 299 -15.36 4.71 -4.49
CA VAL A 299 -15.42 3.95 -5.76
C VAL A 299 -16.35 4.62 -6.77
N ALA A 300 -17.51 5.14 -6.35
CA ALA A 300 -18.41 5.89 -7.23
C ALA A 300 -17.74 7.20 -7.72
N GLY A 301 -17.08 7.93 -6.81
CA GLY A 301 -16.29 9.12 -7.17
C GLY A 301 -15.19 8.80 -8.18
N LEU A 302 -14.46 7.70 -7.98
CA LEU A 302 -13.45 7.23 -8.92
C LEU A 302 -14.04 6.92 -10.30
N LEU A 303 -15.18 6.23 -10.35
CA LEU A 303 -15.86 5.91 -11.61
C LEU A 303 -16.27 7.19 -12.35
N ILE A 304 -16.90 8.14 -11.65
CA ILE A 304 -17.27 9.44 -12.22
C ILE A 304 -16.03 10.18 -12.75
N LEU A 305 -14.96 10.19 -11.96
CA LEU A 305 -13.71 10.85 -12.33
C LEU A 305 -13.12 10.25 -13.61
N LEU A 306 -13.05 8.93 -13.73
CA LEU A 306 -12.55 8.24 -14.93
C LEU A 306 -13.43 8.53 -16.15
N CYS A 307 -14.77 8.53 -16.00
CA CYS A 307 -15.69 8.90 -17.07
C CYS A 307 -15.49 10.35 -17.53
N VAL A 308 -15.38 11.29 -16.60
CA VAL A 308 -15.13 12.71 -16.91
C VAL A 308 -13.77 12.86 -17.61
N THR A 309 -12.74 12.20 -17.10
CA THR A 309 -11.40 12.21 -17.71
C THR A 309 -11.43 11.72 -19.16
N ALA A 310 -12.15 10.64 -19.46
CA ALA A 310 -12.31 10.12 -20.81
C ALA A 310 -13.09 11.07 -21.75
N LEU A 311 -13.97 11.90 -21.22
CA LEU A 311 -14.79 12.86 -21.99
C LEU A 311 -14.05 14.17 -22.30
N ILE A 312 -12.97 14.52 -21.58
CA ILE A 312 -12.24 15.78 -21.78
C ILE A 312 -11.85 16.02 -23.25
N PRO A 313 -11.15 15.09 -23.93
CA PRO A 313 -10.74 15.30 -25.31
C PRO A 313 -11.92 15.34 -26.28
N LEU A 314 -12.99 14.59 -25.99
CA LEU A 314 -14.20 14.54 -26.85
C LEU A 314 -14.98 15.84 -26.81
N LEU A 315 -14.98 16.53 -25.66
CA LEU A 315 -15.71 17.78 -25.45
C LEU A 315 -14.83 19.03 -25.63
N ASN A 316 -13.54 18.86 -25.98
CA ASN A 316 -12.56 19.94 -26.10
C ASN A 316 -12.54 20.86 -24.86
N LEU A 317 -12.58 20.27 -23.67
CA LEU A 317 -12.63 21.01 -22.42
C LEU A 317 -11.28 21.70 -22.15
N PRO A 318 -11.29 22.88 -21.48
CA PRO A 318 -10.07 23.60 -21.16
C PRO A 318 -9.09 22.79 -20.27
N SER A 319 -7.79 22.94 -20.50
CA SER A 319 -6.73 22.19 -19.80
C SER A 319 -6.71 22.40 -18.29
N TRP A 320 -7.23 23.50 -17.75
CA TRP A 320 -7.30 23.73 -16.30
C TRP A 320 -8.22 22.73 -15.56
N ILE A 321 -9.21 22.11 -16.27
CA ILE A 321 -10.07 21.06 -15.72
C ILE A 321 -9.22 19.87 -15.24
N TRP A 322 -8.08 19.62 -15.89
CA TRP A 322 -7.14 18.57 -15.46
C TRP A 322 -6.61 18.78 -14.05
N GLY A 323 -6.41 20.05 -13.64
CA GLY A 323 -6.06 20.39 -12.26
C GLY A 323 -7.15 20.00 -11.26
N ILE A 324 -8.43 20.20 -11.60
CA ILE A 324 -9.56 19.76 -10.76
C ILE A 324 -9.59 18.23 -10.67
N ILE A 325 -9.35 17.52 -11.78
CA ILE A 325 -9.27 16.06 -11.78
C ILE A 325 -8.15 15.58 -10.87
N GLY A 326 -6.98 16.22 -10.89
CA GLY A 326 -5.90 15.91 -9.96
C GLY A 326 -6.33 16.04 -8.50
N ILE A 327 -6.97 17.15 -8.13
CA ILE A 327 -7.51 17.37 -6.78
C ILE A 327 -8.53 16.27 -6.41
N LEU A 328 -9.51 16.03 -7.27
CA LEU A 328 -10.56 15.05 -7.01
C LEU A 328 -10.01 13.61 -6.96
N SER A 329 -8.97 13.28 -7.74
CA SER A 329 -8.32 11.98 -7.69
C SER A 329 -7.69 11.72 -6.33
N GLY A 330 -6.96 12.69 -5.77
CA GLY A 330 -6.40 12.59 -4.42
C GLY A 330 -7.47 12.38 -3.35
N ILE A 331 -8.60 13.08 -3.47
CA ILE A 331 -9.73 12.94 -2.54
C ILE A 331 -10.36 11.56 -2.65
N THR A 332 -10.69 11.10 -3.85
CA THR A 332 -11.44 9.84 -4.06
C THR A 332 -10.58 8.63 -3.74
N VAL A 333 -9.33 8.59 -4.20
CA VAL A 333 -8.41 7.49 -3.97
C VAL A 333 -8.09 7.36 -2.49
N ALA A 334 -7.83 8.49 -1.79
CA ALA A 334 -7.66 8.46 -0.33
C ALA A 334 -8.89 7.86 0.38
N GLY A 335 -10.11 8.19 -0.06
CA GLY A 335 -11.35 7.63 0.49
C GLY A 335 -11.44 6.12 0.36
N VAL A 336 -11.03 5.57 -0.79
CA VAL A 336 -11.00 4.11 -1.02
C VAL A 336 -10.01 3.45 -0.06
N TYR A 337 -8.76 3.90 -0.02
CA TYR A 337 -7.71 3.30 0.82
C TYR A 337 -8.00 3.40 2.33
N VAL A 338 -8.59 4.52 2.77
CA VAL A 338 -8.96 4.72 4.18
C VAL A 338 -10.09 3.81 4.60
N ALA A 339 -11.10 3.61 3.74
CA ALA A 339 -12.28 2.83 4.07
C ALA A 339 -12.07 1.31 3.93
N GLU A 340 -11.16 0.88 3.06
CA GLU A 340 -10.94 -0.54 2.76
C GLU A 340 -10.50 -1.32 3.99
N ARG A 341 -9.46 -0.84 4.70
CA ARG A 341 -8.91 -1.54 5.88
C ARG A 341 -9.96 -1.74 6.98
N PRO A 342 -10.66 -0.69 7.47
CA PRO A 342 -11.75 -0.85 8.44
C PRO A 342 -12.90 -1.73 7.92
N PHE A 343 -13.20 -1.69 6.63
CA PHE A 343 -14.24 -2.54 6.06
C PHE A 343 -13.85 -4.02 6.11
N VAL A 344 -12.63 -4.37 5.69
CA VAL A 344 -12.13 -5.75 5.80
C VAL A 344 -12.19 -6.23 7.25
N LEU A 345 -11.73 -5.42 8.21
CA LEU A 345 -11.80 -5.75 9.63
C LEU A 345 -13.22 -5.92 10.16
N SER A 346 -14.19 -5.19 9.59
CA SER A 346 -15.61 -5.30 9.99
C SER A 346 -16.28 -6.60 9.55
N ILE A 347 -15.77 -7.24 8.51
CA ILE A 347 -16.32 -8.48 7.96
C ILE A 347 -15.46 -9.71 8.26
N ALA A 348 -14.20 -9.52 8.65
CA ALA A 348 -13.30 -10.60 9.00
C ALA A 348 -13.72 -11.27 10.32
N PRO A 349 -13.87 -12.60 10.37
CA PRO A 349 -14.10 -13.31 11.62
C PRO A 349 -12.93 -13.11 12.59
N ARG A 350 -13.21 -13.08 13.89
CA ARG A 350 -12.18 -12.99 14.93
C ARG A 350 -11.17 -14.15 14.77
N GLY A 351 -9.88 -13.82 14.78
CA GLY A 351 -8.80 -14.81 14.64
C GLY A 351 -8.50 -15.23 13.19
N ARG A 352 -9.12 -14.60 12.17
CA ARG A 352 -8.85 -14.85 10.74
C ARG A 352 -8.52 -13.57 9.97
N VAL A 353 -8.09 -12.53 10.66
CA VAL A 353 -7.83 -11.21 10.07
C VAL A 353 -6.69 -11.26 9.05
N GLY A 354 -5.60 -11.97 9.33
CA GLY A 354 -4.49 -12.14 8.40
C GLY A 354 -4.89 -12.85 7.11
N GLU A 355 -5.78 -13.85 7.20
CA GLU A 355 -6.35 -14.54 6.03
C GLU A 355 -7.17 -13.58 5.15
N TYR A 356 -7.88 -12.62 5.74
CA TYR A 356 -8.73 -11.67 4.99
C TYR A 356 -7.93 -10.52 4.37
N PHE A 357 -6.72 -10.24 4.84
CA PHE A 357 -5.80 -9.27 4.21
C PHE A 357 -4.84 -9.91 3.19
N SER A 358 -4.75 -11.22 3.17
CA SER A 358 -3.90 -11.98 2.25
C SER A 358 -4.60 -12.24 0.92
#